data_18151c2a5ecbcb53045ef08ee0538d81
#
_entry.id   18151c2a5ecbcb53045ef08ee0538d81
#
_cell.length_a   1.000
_cell.length_b   1.000
_cell.length_c   1.000
_cell.angle_alpha   90.00
_cell.angle_beta   90.00
_cell.angle_gamma   90.00
#
_symmetry.space_group_name_H-M   'P 1'
#
loop_
_entity.id
_entity.type
_entity.pdbx_description
1 polymer ?
#
loop_
_entity_poly.entity_id
_entity_poly.type
_entity_poly.pdbx_seq_one_letter_code
_entity_poly.pdbx_strand_id
1 'polypeptide(L)'
;DLLKVVTDKVAGYLALVTMREELDRAYQFEAFNRLSAYVVHDLKNLVAQLGLVVANADKHRHNQAFMDDVITTVKNAVSKMDRLLAQLRKDRFQKSAKIKITINKVLEGAVRNMSNSAPIPEFRDHDKPIILDIDGDRLAAVVEHLIRNAQEASKESDQINVSLNRINDRAVIEISDTGHGMDKMFIQNRLFKPFDTTKGNAGMGIGVYEAKQFVQ
;
A
#
# COMPACT_ATOMS: atom_id res chain seq x y z
N ASP A 1 -0.17 -23.75 45.28
CA ASP A 1 -1.33 -23.66 44.34
C ASP A 1 -1.35 -22.33 43.56
N LEU A 2 -1.12 -21.19 44.18
CA LEU A 2 -1.08 -19.90 43.46
C LEU A 2 0.05 -19.83 42.41
N LEU A 3 1.21 -20.33 42.77
CA LEU A 3 2.41 -20.36 41.88
C LEU A 3 2.13 -21.18 40.62
N LYS A 4 1.48 -22.33 40.76
CA LYS A 4 1.11 -23.20 39.66
C LYS A 4 0.10 -22.52 38.72
N VAL A 5 -0.91 -21.86 39.26
CA VAL A 5 -1.92 -21.13 38.47
C VAL A 5 -1.28 -19.97 37.70
N VAL A 6 -0.32 -19.24 38.32
CA VAL A 6 0.42 -18.16 37.64
C VAL A 6 1.31 -18.72 36.53
N THR A 7 2.03 -19.84 36.82
CA THR A 7 2.89 -20.48 35.80
C THR A 7 2.08 -20.98 34.62
N ASP A 8 0.93 -21.63 34.85
CA ASP A 8 0.06 -22.11 33.77
C ASP A 8 -0.51 -20.97 32.93
N LYS A 9 -0.90 -19.84 33.55
CA LYS A 9 -1.34 -18.64 32.82
C LYS A 9 -0.21 -18.00 32.00
N VAL A 10 0.98 -17.88 32.57
CA VAL A 10 2.15 -17.33 31.86
C VAL A 10 2.55 -18.23 30.70
N ALA A 11 2.58 -19.54 30.90
CA ALA A 11 2.86 -20.50 29.83
C ALA A 11 1.80 -20.42 28.71
N GLY A 12 0.53 -20.36 29.06
CA GLY A 12 -0.56 -20.16 28.09
C GLY A 12 -0.45 -18.84 27.31
N TYR A 13 -0.10 -17.75 27.98
CA TYR A 13 0.13 -16.46 27.32
C TYR A 13 1.34 -16.50 26.37
N LEU A 14 2.45 -17.09 26.81
CA LEU A 14 3.64 -17.25 25.97
C LEU A 14 3.35 -18.12 24.73
N ALA A 15 2.59 -19.22 24.92
CA ALA A 15 2.19 -20.08 23.80
C ALA A 15 1.33 -19.32 22.78
N LEU A 16 0.39 -18.48 23.24
CA LEU A 16 -0.44 -17.63 22.37
C LEU A 16 0.40 -16.60 21.61
N VAL A 17 1.38 -15.97 22.26
CA VAL A 17 2.30 -15.02 21.62
C VAL A 17 3.13 -15.72 20.54
N THR A 18 3.72 -16.88 20.87
CA THR A 18 4.52 -17.64 19.90
C THR A 18 3.68 -18.11 18.70
N MET A 19 2.47 -18.65 18.95
CA MET A 19 1.54 -19.02 17.88
C MET A 19 1.19 -17.84 16.97
N ARG A 20 0.97 -16.66 17.56
CA ARG A 20 0.68 -15.44 16.80
C ARG A 20 1.86 -15.05 15.91
N GLU A 21 3.09 -15.09 16.44
CA GLU A 21 4.30 -14.79 15.68
C GLU A 21 4.53 -15.79 14.53
N GLU A 22 4.29 -17.09 14.78
CA GLU A 22 4.38 -18.12 13.73
C GLU A 22 3.33 -17.92 12.65
N LEU A 23 2.10 -17.58 13.03
CA LEU A 23 1.02 -17.29 12.10
C LEU A 23 1.35 -16.05 11.24
N ASP A 24 1.86 -14.98 11.86
CA ASP A 24 2.27 -13.77 11.17
C ASP A 24 3.42 -14.05 10.18
N ARG A 25 4.39 -14.87 10.56
CA ARG A 25 5.47 -15.32 9.65
C ARG A 25 4.92 -16.16 8.48
N ALA A 26 4.00 -17.06 8.74
CA ALA A 26 3.37 -17.86 7.69
C ALA A 26 2.58 -16.99 6.71
N TYR A 27 1.84 -16.00 7.20
CA TYR A 27 1.16 -15.02 6.35
C TYR A 27 2.13 -14.17 5.54
N GLN A 28 3.23 -13.70 6.13
CA GLN A 28 4.26 -12.95 5.41
C GLN A 28 4.91 -13.80 4.30
N PHE A 29 5.17 -15.07 4.57
CA PHE A 29 5.74 -16.00 3.58
C PHE A 29 4.76 -16.28 2.44
N GLU A 30 3.49 -16.53 2.74
CA GLU A 30 2.44 -16.69 1.73
C GLU A 30 2.29 -15.41 0.89
N ALA A 31 2.34 -14.26 1.55
CA ALA A 31 2.35 -12.95 0.95
C ALA A 31 3.48 -12.78 -0.06
N PHE A 32 4.69 -13.09 0.35
CA PHE A 32 5.87 -13.02 -0.49
C PHE A 32 5.79 -13.97 -1.70
N ASN A 33 5.31 -15.18 -1.51
CA ASN A 33 5.15 -16.16 -2.60
C ASN A 33 4.11 -15.67 -3.64
N ARG A 34 2.99 -15.12 -3.21
CA ARG A 34 1.97 -14.56 -4.11
C ARG A 34 2.50 -13.33 -4.86
N LEU A 35 3.20 -12.43 -4.16
CA LEU A 35 3.85 -11.28 -4.77
C LEU A 35 4.86 -11.72 -5.83
N SER A 36 5.73 -12.68 -5.49
CA SER A 36 6.73 -13.22 -6.41
C SER A 36 6.09 -13.80 -7.66
N ALA A 37 5.02 -14.58 -7.52
CA ALA A 37 4.28 -15.14 -8.65
C ALA A 37 3.67 -14.05 -9.54
N TYR A 38 3.10 -12.99 -8.93
CA TYR A 38 2.55 -11.85 -9.65
C TYR A 38 3.63 -11.08 -10.43
N VAL A 39 4.75 -10.77 -9.76
CA VAL A 39 5.88 -10.05 -10.38
C VAL A 39 6.44 -10.85 -11.57
N VAL A 40 6.63 -12.16 -11.40
CA VAL A 40 7.10 -13.03 -12.49
C VAL A 40 6.14 -13.06 -13.66
N HIS A 41 4.83 -13.15 -13.40
CA HIS A 41 3.80 -13.11 -14.44
C HIS A 41 3.84 -11.79 -15.22
N ASP A 42 3.89 -10.66 -14.52
CA ASP A 42 3.91 -9.34 -15.14
C ASP A 42 5.22 -9.07 -15.89
N LEU A 43 6.34 -9.51 -15.34
CA LEU A 43 7.63 -9.45 -16.05
C LEU A 43 7.61 -10.28 -17.34
N LYS A 44 7.04 -11.49 -17.31
CA LYS A 44 6.86 -12.32 -18.50
C LYS A 44 6.03 -11.62 -19.59
N ASN A 45 4.95 -10.93 -19.21
CA ASN A 45 4.12 -10.16 -20.13
C ASN A 45 4.89 -8.97 -20.75
N LEU A 46 5.69 -8.26 -19.96
CA LEU A 46 6.55 -7.17 -20.45
C LEU A 46 7.61 -7.68 -21.41
N VAL A 47 8.25 -8.81 -21.10
CA VAL A 47 9.24 -9.45 -21.99
C VAL A 47 8.59 -9.88 -23.31
N ALA A 48 7.39 -10.48 -23.27
CA ALA A 48 6.65 -10.87 -24.48
C ALA A 48 6.29 -9.64 -25.34
N GLN A 49 5.81 -8.56 -24.74
CA GLN A 49 5.45 -7.33 -25.42
C GLN A 49 6.65 -6.66 -26.08
N LEU A 50 7.76 -6.52 -25.36
CA LEU A 50 9.01 -5.96 -25.91
C LEU A 50 9.60 -6.91 -26.97
N GLY A 51 9.48 -8.23 -26.81
CA GLY A 51 9.89 -9.22 -27.79
C GLY A 51 9.16 -9.07 -29.14
N LEU A 52 7.84 -8.77 -29.11
CA LEU A 52 7.08 -8.47 -30.33
C LEU A 52 7.54 -7.18 -31.02
N VAL A 53 7.88 -6.16 -30.23
CA VAL A 53 8.46 -4.91 -30.77
C VAL A 53 9.78 -5.22 -31.50
N VAL A 54 10.69 -5.94 -30.85
CA VAL A 54 12.00 -6.31 -31.45
C VAL A 54 11.82 -7.16 -32.71
N ALA A 55 10.93 -8.18 -32.68
CA ALA A 55 10.70 -9.05 -33.83
C ALA A 55 10.15 -8.34 -35.06
N ASN A 56 9.46 -7.20 -34.88
CA ASN A 56 8.88 -6.43 -35.97
C ASN A 56 9.73 -5.20 -36.35
N ALA A 57 10.76 -4.86 -35.56
CA ALA A 57 11.54 -3.63 -35.71
C ALA A 57 12.19 -3.54 -37.09
N ASP A 58 12.87 -4.59 -37.54
CA ASP A 58 13.57 -4.59 -38.84
C ASP A 58 12.62 -4.40 -40.04
N LYS A 59 11.42 -4.98 -39.93
CA LYS A 59 10.42 -4.96 -41.01
C LYS A 59 9.70 -3.62 -41.12
N HIS A 60 9.54 -2.91 -40.01
CA HIS A 60 8.72 -1.70 -39.92
C HIS A 60 9.48 -0.45 -39.48
N ARG A 61 10.81 -0.50 -39.36
CA ARG A 61 11.65 0.63 -38.88
C ARG A 61 11.47 1.95 -39.60
N HIS A 62 11.04 1.92 -40.88
CA HIS A 62 10.79 3.12 -41.68
C HIS A 62 9.32 3.58 -41.64
N ASN A 63 8.46 2.92 -40.90
CA ASN A 63 7.07 3.31 -40.68
C ASN A 63 6.96 4.19 -39.43
N GLN A 64 6.66 5.48 -39.62
CA GLN A 64 6.58 6.45 -38.52
C GLN A 64 5.52 6.06 -37.48
N ALA A 65 4.35 5.59 -37.92
CA ALA A 65 3.29 5.17 -37.00
C ALA A 65 3.72 3.97 -36.13
N PHE A 66 4.48 3.03 -36.70
CA PHE A 66 5.06 1.93 -35.92
C PHE A 66 6.10 2.45 -34.90
N MET A 67 6.96 3.41 -35.28
CA MET A 67 7.95 3.97 -34.36
C MET A 67 7.30 4.73 -33.19
N ASP A 68 6.22 5.46 -33.45
CA ASP A 68 5.46 6.18 -32.40
C ASP A 68 4.79 5.18 -31.43
N ASP A 69 4.26 4.07 -31.93
CA ASP A 69 3.70 2.98 -31.13
C ASP A 69 4.78 2.27 -30.30
N VAL A 70 5.95 2.01 -30.89
CA VAL A 70 7.12 1.45 -30.18
C VAL A 70 7.53 2.34 -29.00
N ILE A 71 7.66 3.65 -29.21
CA ILE A 71 8.02 4.60 -28.15
C ILE A 71 6.99 4.56 -27.02
N THR A 72 5.71 4.54 -27.37
CA THR A 72 4.61 4.47 -26.41
C THR A 72 4.66 3.16 -25.60
N THR A 73 4.86 2.05 -26.31
CA THR A 73 4.99 0.71 -25.70
C THR A 73 6.17 0.63 -24.74
N VAL A 74 7.34 1.16 -25.13
CA VAL A 74 8.54 1.18 -24.27
C VAL A 74 8.30 2.06 -23.04
N LYS A 75 7.73 3.27 -23.20
CA LYS A 75 7.38 4.15 -22.06
C LYS A 75 6.46 3.44 -21.05
N ASN A 76 5.43 2.75 -21.55
CA ASN A 76 4.50 2.01 -20.71
C ASN A 76 5.19 0.84 -19.98
N ALA A 77 6.08 0.12 -20.69
CA ALA A 77 6.85 -0.98 -20.11
C ALA A 77 7.79 -0.48 -19.00
N VAL A 78 8.52 0.62 -19.22
CA VAL A 78 9.39 1.25 -18.21
C VAL A 78 8.56 1.66 -16.98
N SER A 79 7.45 2.37 -17.17
CA SER A 79 6.57 2.80 -16.07
C SER A 79 6.01 1.61 -15.28
N LYS A 80 5.74 0.48 -15.94
CA LYS A 80 5.27 -0.74 -15.28
C LYS A 80 6.41 -1.42 -14.51
N MET A 81 7.63 -1.47 -15.06
CA MET A 81 8.82 -1.98 -14.36
C MET A 81 9.14 -1.15 -13.12
N ASP A 82 9.10 0.17 -13.20
CA ASP A 82 9.34 1.05 -12.07
C ASP A 82 8.35 0.80 -10.94
N ARG A 83 7.07 0.59 -11.27
CA ARG A 83 6.04 0.20 -10.28
C ARG A 83 6.35 -1.14 -9.62
N LEU A 84 6.74 -2.15 -10.40
CA LEU A 84 7.12 -3.47 -9.86
C LEU A 84 8.35 -3.37 -8.95
N LEU A 85 9.36 -2.60 -9.34
CA LEU A 85 10.55 -2.34 -8.52
C LEU A 85 10.24 -1.58 -7.24
N ALA A 86 9.36 -0.58 -7.30
CA ALA A 86 8.91 0.16 -6.12
C ALA A 86 8.18 -0.78 -5.14
N GLN A 87 7.40 -1.72 -5.65
CA GLN A 87 6.71 -2.73 -4.85
C GLN A 87 7.69 -3.68 -4.16
N LEU A 88 8.69 -4.20 -4.88
CA LEU A 88 9.74 -5.07 -4.32
C LEU A 88 10.64 -4.36 -3.32
N ARG A 89 10.90 -3.06 -3.50
CA ARG A 89 11.67 -2.25 -2.55
C ARG A 89 10.92 -2.00 -1.25
N LYS A 90 9.59 -1.88 -1.33
CA LYS A 90 8.71 -1.69 -0.16
C LYS A 90 8.74 -2.87 0.81
N ASP A 91 8.96 -4.10 0.31
CA ASP A 91 9.06 -5.31 1.14
C ASP A 91 10.40 -5.44 1.90
N ARG A 92 11.42 -4.66 1.53
CA ARG A 92 12.63 -4.50 2.34
C ARG A 92 12.44 -3.38 3.36
N PHE A 93 11.46 -3.52 4.23
CA PHE A 93 11.42 -2.71 5.46
C PHE A 93 12.64 -3.06 6.33
N GLN A 94 13.79 -2.47 5.97
CA GLN A 94 14.78 -2.17 6.99
C GLN A 94 14.05 -1.44 8.10
N LYS A 95 14.23 -1.86 9.35
CA LYS A 95 13.77 -1.10 10.52
C LYS A 95 14.32 0.30 10.38
N SER A 96 13.57 1.20 9.74
CA SER A 96 13.88 2.62 9.76
C SER A 96 13.90 3.03 11.21
N ALA A 97 14.92 3.79 11.59
CA ALA A 97 15.03 4.26 12.96
C ALA A 97 13.77 5.07 13.28
N LYS A 98 13.10 4.74 14.37
CA LYS A 98 12.06 5.60 14.92
C LYS A 98 12.70 6.92 15.30
N ILE A 99 12.19 8.00 14.79
CA ILE A 99 12.62 9.36 15.08
C ILE A 99 11.43 10.22 15.46
N LYS A 100 11.68 11.25 16.25
CA LYS A 100 10.64 12.24 16.56
C LYS A 100 10.28 13.02 15.32
N ILE A 101 9.07 12.86 14.83
CA ILE A 101 8.57 13.56 13.66
C ILE A 101 7.28 14.30 13.97
N THR A 102 7.03 15.36 13.23
CA THR A 102 5.77 16.11 13.25
C THR A 102 4.83 15.48 12.25
N ILE A 103 3.76 14.83 12.72
CA ILE A 103 2.77 14.11 11.89
C ILE A 103 2.12 15.03 10.87
N ASN A 104 1.78 16.27 11.26
CA ASN A 104 1.20 17.28 10.39
C ASN A 104 2.00 17.44 9.08
N LYS A 105 3.34 17.58 9.17
CA LYS A 105 4.21 17.74 7.98
C LYS A 105 4.25 16.49 7.10
N VAL A 106 4.20 15.31 7.71
CA VAL A 106 4.16 14.05 6.95
C VAL A 106 2.86 13.94 6.16
N LEU A 107 1.72 14.29 6.78
CA LEU A 107 0.41 14.26 6.13
C LEU A 107 0.31 15.32 5.02
N GLU A 108 0.79 16.56 5.26
CA GLU A 108 0.89 17.58 4.21
C GLU A 108 1.68 17.08 2.99
N GLY A 109 2.83 16.44 3.23
CA GLY A 109 3.67 15.88 2.17
C GLY A 109 2.94 14.80 1.39
N ALA A 110 2.31 13.84 2.08
CA ALA A 110 1.56 12.75 1.46
C ALA A 110 0.37 13.27 0.63
N VAL A 111 -0.41 14.21 1.16
CA VAL A 111 -1.53 14.83 0.43
C VAL A 111 -1.04 15.57 -0.82
N ARG A 112 0.05 16.33 -0.71
CA ARG A 112 0.66 17.04 -1.85
C ARG A 112 1.12 16.07 -2.94
N ASN A 113 1.75 14.96 -2.57
CA ASN A 113 2.19 13.94 -3.52
C ASN A 113 1.01 13.30 -4.28
N MET A 114 -0.16 13.24 -3.65
CA MET A 114 -1.37 12.64 -4.22
C MET A 114 -2.27 13.65 -4.97
N SER A 115 -1.93 14.93 -4.96
CA SER A 115 -2.71 16.00 -5.61
C SER A 115 -2.59 16.06 -7.13
N ASN A 116 -1.81 15.16 -7.75
CA ASN A 116 -1.66 15.08 -9.20
C ASN A 116 -2.77 14.26 -9.90
N SER A 117 -3.66 13.66 -9.13
CA SER A 117 -4.77 12.83 -9.64
C SER A 117 -6.08 13.26 -8.97
N ALA A 118 -7.15 13.35 -9.74
CA ALA A 118 -8.49 13.66 -9.22
C ALA A 118 -9.15 12.39 -8.62
N PRO A 119 -10.03 12.56 -7.62
CA PRO A 119 -10.31 13.81 -6.89
C PRO A 119 -9.12 14.23 -6.02
N ILE A 120 -8.87 15.55 -5.95
CA ILE A 120 -7.76 16.11 -5.19
C ILE A 120 -8.08 16.02 -3.69
N PRO A 121 -7.21 15.38 -2.87
CA PRO A 121 -7.46 15.27 -1.43
C PRO A 121 -7.26 16.62 -0.73
N GLU A 122 -8.16 16.94 0.20
CA GLU A 122 -8.05 18.10 1.08
C GLU A 122 -7.48 17.68 2.43
N PHE A 123 -6.51 18.44 2.96
CA PHE A 123 -5.97 18.22 4.30
C PHE A 123 -6.54 19.23 5.29
N ARG A 124 -7.11 18.71 6.37
CA ARG A 124 -7.57 19.50 7.52
C ARG A 124 -6.61 19.24 8.68
N ASP A 125 -5.75 20.19 8.91
CA ASP A 125 -4.73 20.11 9.94
C ASP A 125 -5.31 20.27 11.35
N HIS A 126 -4.59 19.73 12.33
CA HIS A 126 -4.83 20.01 13.76
C HIS A 126 -4.11 21.30 14.15
N ASP A 127 -4.77 22.17 14.94
CA ASP A 127 -4.25 23.48 15.36
C ASP A 127 -2.88 23.42 16.06
N LYS A 128 -2.50 22.27 16.61
CA LYS A 128 -1.22 22.07 17.32
C LYS A 128 -0.43 20.94 16.69
N PRO A 129 0.91 21.08 16.54
CA PRO A 129 1.77 20.02 16.04
C PRO A 129 1.69 18.77 16.92
N ILE A 130 1.49 17.60 16.28
CA ILE A 130 1.54 16.30 16.94
C ILE A 130 2.88 15.66 16.62
N ILE A 131 3.69 15.43 17.67
CA ILE A 131 5.03 14.83 17.53
C ILE A 131 4.99 13.42 18.09
N LEU A 132 5.40 12.45 17.27
CA LEU A 132 5.49 11.04 17.65
C LEU A 132 6.87 10.48 17.28
N ASP A 133 7.27 9.42 17.98
CA ASP A 133 8.49 8.66 17.71
C ASP A 133 8.14 7.45 16.84
N ILE A 134 8.11 7.66 15.52
CA ILE A 134 7.69 6.66 14.54
C ILE A 134 8.52 6.80 13.25
N ASP A 135 8.34 5.81 12.35
CA ASP A 135 8.87 5.84 10.99
C ASP A 135 7.99 6.73 10.10
N GLY A 136 8.50 7.93 9.76
CA GLY A 136 7.77 8.93 8.97
C GLY A 136 7.58 8.52 7.53
N ASP A 137 8.56 7.86 6.92
CA ASP A 137 8.48 7.42 5.52
C ASP A 137 7.43 6.31 5.38
N ARG A 138 7.38 5.43 6.37
CA ARG A 138 6.36 4.38 6.41
C ARG A 138 4.97 4.95 6.64
N LEU A 139 4.82 5.94 7.52
CA LEU A 139 3.56 6.65 7.71
C LEU A 139 3.09 7.30 6.40
N ALA A 140 3.98 8.06 5.73
CA ALA A 140 3.67 8.70 4.45
C ALA A 140 3.19 7.68 3.42
N ALA A 141 3.91 6.56 3.27
CA ALA A 141 3.55 5.50 2.33
C ALA A 141 2.18 4.86 2.61
N VAL A 142 1.85 4.65 3.90
CA VAL A 142 0.53 4.12 4.31
C VAL A 142 -0.57 5.12 3.96
N VAL A 143 -0.38 6.40 4.28
CA VAL A 143 -1.36 7.46 4.01
C VAL A 143 -1.58 7.65 2.50
N GLU A 144 -0.50 7.73 1.71
CA GLU A 144 -0.57 7.82 0.24
C GLU A 144 -1.32 6.62 -0.36
N HIS A 145 -1.10 5.42 0.19
CA HIS A 145 -1.82 4.23 -0.28
C HIS A 145 -3.32 4.31 0.01
N LEU A 146 -3.70 4.77 1.22
CA LEU A 146 -5.11 4.92 1.58
C LEU A 146 -5.78 6.03 0.76
N ILE A 147 -5.11 7.16 0.52
CA ILE A 147 -5.60 8.22 -0.37
C ILE A 147 -5.79 7.69 -1.79
N ARG A 148 -4.85 6.92 -2.32
CA ARG A 148 -4.98 6.30 -3.64
C ARG A 148 -6.18 5.37 -3.72
N ASN A 149 -6.42 4.56 -2.68
CA ASN A 149 -7.61 3.72 -2.63
C ASN A 149 -8.90 4.54 -2.66
N ALA A 150 -8.95 5.67 -1.95
CA ALA A 150 -10.06 6.61 -1.98
C ALA A 150 -10.25 7.21 -3.37
N GLN A 151 -9.17 7.67 -4.03
CA GLN A 151 -9.22 8.19 -5.41
C GLN A 151 -9.75 7.16 -6.41
N GLU A 152 -9.28 5.91 -6.31
CA GLU A 152 -9.73 4.82 -7.19
C GLU A 152 -11.18 4.39 -6.94
N ALA A 153 -11.74 4.65 -5.75
CA ALA A 153 -13.13 4.38 -5.42
C ALA A 153 -14.08 5.53 -5.77
N SER A 154 -13.54 6.69 -6.12
CA SER A 154 -14.26 7.96 -6.28
C SER A 154 -14.26 8.43 -7.74
N LYS A 155 -15.26 9.25 -8.11
CA LYS A 155 -15.29 10.00 -9.37
C LYS A 155 -14.53 11.32 -9.20
N GLU A 156 -14.18 11.98 -10.30
CA GLU A 156 -13.46 13.26 -10.29
C GLU A 156 -14.20 14.38 -9.49
N SER A 157 -15.53 14.30 -9.44
CA SER A 157 -16.38 15.26 -8.70
C SER A 157 -16.53 14.93 -7.21
N ASP A 158 -16.05 13.79 -6.76
CA ASP A 158 -16.18 13.35 -5.37
C ASP A 158 -15.15 14.05 -4.48
N GLN A 159 -15.33 13.94 -3.17
CA GLN A 159 -14.46 14.58 -2.19
C GLN A 159 -13.63 13.55 -1.42
N ILE A 160 -12.37 13.88 -1.17
CA ILE A 160 -11.48 13.13 -0.28
C ILE A 160 -10.97 14.10 0.78
N ASN A 161 -11.23 13.80 2.04
CA ASN A 161 -10.76 14.58 3.18
C ASN A 161 -9.79 13.77 4.01
N VAL A 162 -8.64 14.36 4.32
CA VAL A 162 -7.66 13.83 5.26
C VAL A 162 -7.67 14.74 6.48
N SER A 163 -7.88 14.22 7.66
CA SER A 163 -7.86 15.01 8.89
C SER A 163 -6.94 14.41 9.94
N LEU A 164 -6.36 15.27 10.76
CA LEU A 164 -5.54 14.90 11.91
C LEU A 164 -6.17 15.42 13.18
N ASN A 165 -6.40 14.55 14.14
CA ASN A 165 -6.97 14.89 15.45
C ASN A 165 -6.17 14.25 16.58
N ARG A 166 -6.25 14.83 17.77
CA ARG A 166 -5.74 14.22 19.00
C ARG A 166 -6.89 13.82 19.89
N ILE A 167 -7.05 12.52 20.12
CA ILE A 167 -8.12 11.97 20.97
C ILE A 167 -7.47 11.07 22.01
N ASN A 168 -7.72 11.34 23.29
CA ASN A 168 -7.22 10.51 24.40
C ASN A 168 -5.70 10.17 24.28
N ASP A 169 -4.90 11.16 24.03
CA ASP A 169 -3.42 11.06 23.87
C ASP A 169 -2.95 10.21 22.67
N ARG A 170 -3.84 9.95 21.72
CA ARG A 170 -3.53 9.29 20.46
C ARG A 170 -3.68 10.27 19.29
N ALA A 171 -2.76 10.17 18.31
CA ALA A 171 -2.97 10.80 17.02
C ALA A 171 -3.97 9.96 16.22
N VAL A 172 -5.03 10.59 15.77
CA VAL A 172 -6.06 9.96 14.93
C VAL A 172 -6.00 10.61 13.56
N ILE A 173 -5.64 9.82 12.56
CA ILE A 173 -5.67 10.21 11.14
C ILE A 173 -6.93 9.60 10.55
N GLU A 174 -7.78 10.45 9.99
CA GLU A 174 -9.00 10.02 9.32
C GLU A 174 -8.92 10.38 7.83
N ILE A 175 -9.19 9.41 6.98
CA ILE A 175 -9.29 9.59 5.53
C ILE A 175 -10.70 9.19 5.14
N SER A 176 -11.47 10.13 4.63
CA SER A 176 -12.86 9.92 4.20
C SER A 176 -13.02 10.26 2.73
N ASP A 177 -13.80 9.45 2.02
CA ASP A 177 -14.18 9.66 0.64
C ASP A 177 -15.71 9.58 0.47
N THR A 178 -16.21 10.13 -0.64
CA THR A 178 -17.62 10.03 -1.02
C THR A 178 -17.84 9.08 -2.20
N GLY A 179 -16.91 8.17 -2.42
CA GLY A 179 -16.94 7.18 -3.49
C GLY A 179 -18.01 6.08 -3.31
N HIS A 180 -17.88 5.01 -4.07
CA HIS A 180 -18.89 3.93 -4.10
C HIS A 180 -18.96 3.08 -2.81
N GLY A 181 -18.02 3.28 -1.87
CA GLY A 181 -17.97 2.56 -0.60
C GLY A 181 -17.62 1.07 -0.74
N MET A 182 -17.81 0.33 0.36
CA MET A 182 -17.51 -1.11 0.44
C MET A 182 -18.70 -1.87 1.04
N ASP A 183 -18.92 -3.10 0.55
CA ASP A 183 -19.91 -4.01 1.11
C ASP A 183 -19.57 -4.39 2.56
N LYS A 184 -20.60 -4.52 3.43
CA LYS A 184 -20.42 -4.84 4.85
C LYS A 184 -19.74 -6.19 5.07
N MET A 185 -20.05 -7.19 4.26
CA MET A 185 -19.44 -8.53 4.35
C MET A 185 -17.96 -8.48 3.95
N PHE A 186 -17.61 -7.66 2.95
CA PHE A 186 -16.23 -7.42 2.56
C PHE A 186 -15.44 -6.77 3.70
N ILE A 187 -15.99 -5.71 4.32
CA ILE A 187 -15.35 -5.01 5.45
C ILE A 187 -15.08 -5.96 6.61
N GLN A 188 -16.06 -6.78 7.00
CA GLN A 188 -15.94 -7.68 8.15
C GLN A 188 -14.99 -8.85 7.93
N ASN A 189 -14.99 -9.42 6.72
CA ASN A 189 -14.36 -10.72 6.50
C ASN A 189 -13.10 -10.67 5.61
N ARG A 190 -12.93 -9.61 4.80
CA ARG A 190 -11.95 -9.60 3.72
C ARG A 190 -11.01 -8.39 3.71
N LEU A 191 -11.47 -7.20 4.11
CA LEU A 191 -10.75 -5.92 4.00
C LEU A 191 -9.32 -5.96 4.54
N PHE A 192 -9.10 -6.66 5.65
CA PHE A 192 -7.78 -6.77 6.28
C PHE A 192 -7.05 -8.09 5.96
N LYS A 193 -7.57 -8.90 5.05
CA LYS A 193 -6.84 -10.08 4.57
C LYS A 193 -5.85 -9.65 3.50
N PRO A 194 -4.56 -10.01 3.65
CA PRO A 194 -3.57 -9.72 2.63
C PRO A 194 -3.96 -10.42 1.30
N PHE A 195 -3.72 -9.76 0.18
CA PHE A 195 -4.03 -10.24 -1.19
C PHE A 195 -5.51 -10.41 -1.51
N ASP A 196 -6.41 -9.99 -0.64
CA ASP A 196 -7.83 -9.95 -0.94
C ASP A 196 -8.19 -8.59 -1.55
N THR A 197 -8.55 -8.57 -2.80
CA THR A 197 -8.86 -7.36 -3.57
C THR A 197 -10.08 -7.57 -4.44
N THR A 198 -10.87 -6.53 -4.59
CA THR A 198 -11.98 -6.46 -5.55
C THR A 198 -11.53 -5.95 -6.92
N LYS A 199 -10.26 -5.50 -7.05
CA LYS A 199 -9.72 -4.84 -8.25
C LYS A 199 -9.05 -5.81 -9.23
N GLY A 200 -9.15 -7.12 -9.01
CA GLY A 200 -8.49 -8.13 -9.86
C GLY A 200 -6.98 -7.90 -9.95
N ASN A 201 -6.44 -7.91 -11.18
CA ASN A 201 -4.99 -7.74 -11.40
C ASN A 201 -4.47 -6.30 -11.22
N ALA A 202 -5.35 -5.32 -10.97
CA ALA A 202 -4.96 -3.91 -10.81
C ALA A 202 -4.53 -3.56 -9.37
N GLY A 203 -4.87 -4.40 -8.38
CA GLY A 203 -4.53 -4.14 -6.99
C GLY A 203 -4.09 -5.40 -6.25
N MET A 204 -2.97 -5.32 -5.53
CA MET A 204 -2.43 -6.48 -4.78
C MET A 204 -3.17 -6.81 -3.48
N GLY A 205 -4.08 -5.95 -3.02
CA GLY A 205 -4.80 -6.17 -1.75
C GLY A 205 -3.92 -6.18 -0.50
N ILE A 206 -2.76 -5.51 -0.51
CA ILE A 206 -1.82 -5.50 0.62
C ILE A 206 -1.94 -4.21 1.45
N GLY A 207 -2.26 -3.09 0.85
CA GLY A 207 -2.08 -1.78 1.49
C GLY A 207 -2.93 -1.53 2.73
N VAL A 208 -4.18 -2.01 2.77
CA VAL A 208 -5.02 -1.89 3.97
C VAL A 208 -4.52 -2.83 5.08
N TYR A 209 -3.99 -4.00 4.72
CA TYR A 209 -3.33 -4.89 5.67
C TYR A 209 -2.05 -4.26 6.25
N GLU A 210 -1.21 -3.63 5.41
CA GLU A 210 -0.01 -2.89 5.85
C GLU A 210 -0.38 -1.72 6.78
N ALA A 211 -1.43 -0.97 6.45
CA ALA A 211 -1.94 0.11 7.29
C ALA A 211 -2.32 -0.42 8.69
N LYS A 212 -3.04 -1.54 8.76
CA LYS A 212 -3.40 -2.19 10.02
C LYS A 212 -2.16 -2.63 10.82
N GLN A 213 -1.16 -3.22 10.16
CA GLN A 213 0.08 -3.63 10.81
C GLN A 213 0.93 -2.45 11.31
N PHE A 214 0.81 -1.30 10.65
CA PHE A 214 1.54 -0.09 11.05
C PHE A 214 1.00 0.54 12.33
N VAL A 215 -0.33 0.49 12.56
CA VAL A 215 -0.97 1.12 13.73
C VAL A 215 -1.11 0.19 14.94
N GLN A 216 -0.77 -1.09 14.83
CA GLN A 216 -0.73 -2.07 15.91
C GLN A 216 0.64 -2.12 16.59
#